data_8eab6813a2dd8bbe2f68faf9db6da537
#
_entry.id   8eab6813a2dd8bbe2f68faf9db6da537
#
_cell.length_a   1.000
_cell.length_b   1.000
_cell.length_c   1.000
_cell.angle_alpha   90.00
_cell.angle_beta   90.00
_cell.angle_gamma   90.00
#
_symmetry.space_group_name_H-M   'P 1'
#
loop_
_entity.id
_entity.type
_entity.pdbx_description
1 polymer ?
#
loop_
_entity_poly.entity_id
_entity_poly.type
_entity_poly.pdbx_seq_one_letter_code
_entity_poly.pdbx_strand_id
1 'polypeptide(L)'
;MRENFPGGIWPVMLTPFTDQNEVDYDALKELVEWYIQHQVDGLFAVCQSSEMFKLSLEERVTIASKVKEYAAGRVPVIASGHISDLLEDQKKELCAVAETGVDALILITNRMADEDESDDVWIANTQELLDAIPENVKLGLYECPYPYKRVMTEKTTKWCADSGRFYFLKDTSCDIDNIKMKLRVLEGSPLRLYNANTATLLESLEAGAYGYSGVMANMHPQLYRVLYDQFKIKDMTVLEEFLTMCALLENHCYPVNAKYYLQTQENLNIGLHTRVKDKNDLLSFFKSEMGMLKHLTTLFEGKYN
;
A
#
# COMPACT_ATOMS: atom_id res chain seq x y z
N MET A 1 -15.45 -14.35 -10.21
CA MET A 1 -14.67 -13.12 -9.89
C MET A 1 -15.26 -12.51 -8.64
N ARG A 2 -14.45 -12.14 -7.65
CA ARG A 2 -14.96 -11.39 -6.49
C ARG A 2 -15.42 -10.03 -6.98
N GLU A 3 -16.67 -9.66 -6.78
CA GLU A 3 -17.23 -8.39 -7.28
C GLU A 3 -16.59 -7.18 -6.58
N ASN A 4 -16.21 -7.32 -5.30
CA ASN A 4 -15.54 -6.28 -4.51
C ASN A 4 -14.22 -6.78 -3.93
N PHE A 5 -13.30 -5.86 -3.62
CA PHE A 5 -12.09 -6.18 -2.89
C PHE A 5 -12.43 -6.53 -1.43
N PRO A 6 -11.73 -7.52 -0.83
CA PRO A 6 -11.89 -7.84 0.58
C PRO A 6 -11.43 -6.68 1.46
N GLY A 7 -12.12 -6.48 2.57
CA GLY A 7 -11.57 -5.68 3.67
C GLY A 7 -10.39 -6.40 4.31
N GLY A 8 -9.61 -5.70 5.11
CA GLY A 8 -8.50 -6.28 5.86
C GLY A 8 -7.14 -5.66 5.55
N ILE A 9 -6.10 -6.47 5.48
CA ILE A 9 -4.71 -6.03 5.50
C ILE A 9 -4.08 -6.12 4.09
N TRP A 10 -3.57 -4.99 3.60
CA TRP A 10 -2.98 -4.84 2.28
C TRP A 10 -1.57 -4.26 2.38
N PRO A 11 -0.53 -5.10 2.56
CA PRO A 11 0.85 -4.63 2.60
C PRO A 11 1.22 -3.84 1.35
N VAL A 12 1.93 -2.73 1.58
CA VAL A 12 2.61 -1.95 0.54
C VAL A 12 3.96 -2.60 0.31
N MET A 13 4.03 -3.53 -0.63
CA MET A 13 5.15 -4.45 -0.78
C MET A 13 6.49 -3.75 -0.98
N LEU A 14 7.54 -4.36 -0.44
CA LEU A 14 8.94 -4.01 -0.73
C LEU A 14 9.37 -4.64 -2.06
N THR A 15 10.38 -4.05 -2.71
CA THR A 15 11.09 -4.70 -3.82
C THR A 15 12.44 -5.21 -3.32
N PRO A 16 12.67 -6.52 -3.29
CA PRO A 16 14.00 -7.09 -3.05
C PRO A 16 14.95 -6.77 -4.20
N PHE A 17 16.21 -6.47 -3.87
CA PHE A 17 17.27 -6.28 -4.87
C PHE A 17 18.47 -7.13 -4.52
N THR A 18 19.16 -7.59 -5.56
CA THR A 18 20.49 -8.23 -5.46
C THR A 18 21.57 -7.19 -5.10
N ASP A 19 22.76 -7.65 -4.73
CA ASP A 19 23.91 -6.75 -4.52
C ASP A 19 24.39 -6.08 -5.83
N GLN A 20 23.94 -6.59 -7.00
CA GLN A 20 24.19 -5.99 -8.32
C GLN A 20 23.15 -4.93 -8.69
N ASN A 21 22.22 -4.58 -7.76
CA ASN A 21 21.14 -3.61 -7.97
C ASN A 21 20.08 -4.07 -9.00
N GLU A 22 19.93 -5.36 -9.20
CA GLU A 22 18.87 -5.96 -10.00
C GLU A 22 17.71 -6.39 -9.10
N VAL A 23 16.48 -6.47 -9.64
CA VAL A 23 15.34 -6.99 -8.88
C VAL A 23 15.55 -8.48 -8.62
N ASP A 24 15.47 -8.87 -7.35
CA ASP A 24 15.57 -10.26 -6.91
C ASP A 24 14.18 -10.92 -6.91
N TYR A 25 13.87 -11.61 -8.00
CA TYR A 25 12.56 -12.25 -8.16
C TYR A 25 12.37 -13.49 -7.30
N ASP A 26 13.44 -14.16 -6.90
CA ASP A 26 13.35 -15.31 -5.99
C ASP A 26 13.00 -14.83 -4.57
N ALA A 27 13.70 -13.81 -4.09
CA ALA A 27 13.35 -13.15 -2.83
C ALA A 27 11.94 -12.50 -2.87
N LEU A 28 11.53 -11.95 -4.02
CA LEU A 28 10.18 -11.41 -4.20
C LEU A 28 9.11 -12.51 -4.07
N LYS A 29 9.37 -13.70 -4.58
CA LYS A 29 8.49 -14.85 -4.43
C LYS A 29 8.37 -15.28 -2.96
N GLU A 30 9.49 -15.39 -2.25
CA GLU A 30 9.49 -15.69 -0.81
C GLU A 30 8.70 -14.64 -0.03
N LEU A 31 8.86 -13.37 -0.36
CA LEU A 31 8.14 -12.27 0.28
C LEU A 31 6.62 -12.37 0.05
N VAL A 32 6.17 -12.71 -1.17
CA VAL A 32 4.74 -12.96 -1.46
C VAL A 32 4.21 -14.10 -0.61
N GLU A 33 4.94 -15.21 -0.52
CA GLU A 33 4.53 -16.35 0.30
C GLU A 33 4.45 -15.98 1.79
N TRP A 34 5.40 -15.19 2.29
CA TRP A 34 5.40 -14.70 3.67
C TRP A 34 4.15 -13.87 3.98
N TYR A 35 3.76 -12.92 3.11
CA TYR A 35 2.53 -12.16 3.31
C TYR A 35 1.29 -13.06 3.34
N ILE A 36 1.21 -14.01 2.42
CA ILE A 36 0.04 -14.91 2.34
C ILE A 36 -0.03 -15.82 3.58
N GLN A 37 1.11 -16.31 4.08
CA GLN A 37 1.17 -17.08 5.32
C GLN A 37 0.71 -16.27 6.54
N HIS A 38 0.92 -14.95 6.52
CA HIS A 38 0.44 -14.02 7.55
C HIS A 38 -0.99 -13.51 7.29
N GLN A 39 -1.73 -14.21 6.42
CA GLN A 39 -3.18 -14.01 6.19
C GLN A 39 -3.55 -12.59 5.75
N VAL A 40 -2.73 -11.96 4.91
CA VAL A 40 -3.09 -10.68 4.29
C VAL A 40 -4.24 -10.87 3.29
N ASP A 41 -5.05 -9.84 3.09
CA ASP A 41 -6.25 -9.89 2.26
C ASP A 41 -6.01 -9.47 0.81
N GLY A 42 -4.85 -8.85 0.55
CA GLY A 42 -4.42 -8.45 -0.78
C GLY A 42 -2.98 -7.95 -0.77
N LEU A 43 -2.42 -7.68 -1.94
CA LEU A 43 -1.04 -7.23 -2.11
C LEU A 43 -1.00 -5.95 -2.95
N PHE A 44 -0.32 -4.91 -2.47
CA PHE A 44 -0.03 -3.72 -3.25
C PHE A 44 1.41 -3.81 -3.79
N ALA A 45 1.56 -4.37 -4.99
CA ALA A 45 2.82 -4.84 -5.55
C ALA A 45 3.77 -3.71 -5.94
N VAL A 46 3.27 -2.66 -6.59
CA VAL A 46 4.07 -1.51 -7.05
C VAL A 46 3.52 -0.24 -6.42
N CYS A 47 4.28 0.34 -5.49
CA CYS A 47 3.91 1.53 -4.73
C CYS A 47 5.17 2.28 -4.26
N GLN A 48 5.04 3.29 -3.42
CA GLN A 48 6.21 4.02 -2.91
C GLN A 48 7.17 3.11 -2.12
N SER A 49 6.65 2.20 -1.29
CA SER A 49 7.47 1.24 -0.52
C SER A 49 8.25 0.28 -1.40
N SER A 50 7.75 -0.03 -2.58
CA SER A 50 8.48 -0.82 -3.59
C SER A 50 9.52 0.00 -4.38
N GLU A 51 9.72 1.25 -4.00
CA GLU A 51 10.68 2.16 -4.62
C GLU A 51 10.31 2.51 -6.08
N MET A 52 9.00 2.56 -6.41
CA MET A 52 8.49 2.68 -7.79
C MET A 52 9.09 3.84 -8.60
N PHE A 53 9.47 4.96 -7.95
CA PHE A 53 10.12 6.10 -8.60
C PHE A 53 11.59 5.83 -8.99
N LYS A 54 12.16 4.71 -8.56
CA LYS A 54 13.51 4.24 -8.88
C LYS A 54 13.51 2.97 -9.74
N LEU A 55 12.33 2.49 -10.13
CA LEU A 55 12.15 1.36 -11.02
C LEU A 55 11.90 1.86 -12.44
N SER A 56 12.48 1.20 -13.43
CA SER A 56 12.11 1.39 -14.84
C SER A 56 10.66 0.94 -15.08
N LEU A 57 10.05 1.33 -16.20
CA LEU A 57 8.72 0.85 -16.56
C LEU A 57 8.71 -0.68 -16.71
N GLU A 58 9.73 -1.25 -17.34
CA GLU A 58 9.88 -2.70 -17.50
C GLU A 58 9.94 -3.42 -16.15
N GLU A 59 10.70 -2.90 -15.18
CA GLU A 59 10.75 -3.46 -13.82
C GLU A 59 9.39 -3.37 -13.13
N ARG A 60 8.67 -2.22 -13.21
CA ARG A 60 7.33 -2.08 -12.61
C ARG A 60 6.34 -3.07 -13.18
N VAL A 61 6.32 -3.23 -14.50
CA VAL A 61 5.47 -4.20 -15.21
C VAL A 61 5.84 -5.63 -14.81
N THR A 62 7.13 -5.96 -14.80
CA THR A 62 7.59 -7.30 -14.45
C THR A 62 7.28 -7.65 -13.00
N ILE A 63 7.51 -6.72 -12.05
CA ILE A 63 7.16 -6.92 -10.63
C ILE A 63 5.65 -7.17 -10.49
N ALA A 64 4.80 -6.32 -11.10
CA ALA A 64 3.35 -6.48 -11.03
C ALA A 64 2.91 -7.85 -11.58
N SER A 65 3.44 -8.25 -12.73
CA SER A 65 3.16 -9.55 -13.35
C SER A 65 3.62 -10.73 -12.50
N LYS A 66 4.85 -10.66 -11.95
CA LYS A 66 5.41 -11.73 -11.10
C LYS A 66 4.69 -11.86 -9.78
N VAL A 67 4.33 -10.75 -9.12
CA VAL A 67 3.52 -10.81 -7.89
C VAL A 67 2.14 -11.42 -8.17
N LYS A 68 1.51 -11.07 -9.31
CA LYS A 68 0.25 -11.69 -9.74
C LYS A 68 0.39 -13.20 -9.97
N GLU A 69 1.47 -13.61 -10.64
CA GLU A 69 1.82 -15.02 -10.84
C GLU A 69 2.02 -15.76 -9.51
N TYR A 70 2.83 -15.19 -8.61
CA TYR A 70 3.16 -15.82 -7.32
C TYR A 70 1.97 -15.87 -6.36
N ALA A 71 1.12 -14.84 -6.36
CA ALA A 71 -0.12 -14.87 -5.59
C ALA A 71 -1.07 -15.98 -6.03
N ALA A 72 -1.00 -16.39 -7.31
CA ALA A 72 -1.75 -17.51 -7.91
C ALA A 72 -3.26 -17.48 -7.58
N GLY A 73 -3.85 -16.28 -7.54
CA GLY A 73 -5.27 -16.07 -7.22
C GLY A 73 -5.67 -16.30 -5.77
N ARG A 74 -4.72 -16.56 -4.86
CA ARG A 74 -4.99 -16.75 -3.41
C ARG A 74 -5.46 -15.44 -2.77
N VAL A 75 -4.87 -14.32 -3.18
CA VAL A 75 -5.26 -12.96 -2.79
C VAL A 75 -5.24 -12.05 -4.02
N PRO A 76 -6.05 -10.99 -4.06
CA PRO A 76 -5.98 -10.00 -5.13
C PRO A 76 -4.67 -9.20 -5.06
N VAL A 77 -4.20 -8.77 -6.24
CA VAL A 77 -2.99 -7.97 -6.42
C VAL A 77 -3.34 -6.66 -7.10
N ILE A 78 -2.93 -5.54 -6.51
CA ILE A 78 -3.06 -4.21 -7.09
C ILE A 78 -1.67 -3.61 -7.33
N ALA A 79 -1.54 -2.72 -8.30
CA ALA A 79 -0.30 -2.05 -8.61
C ALA A 79 -0.53 -0.62 -9.11
N SER A 80 0.31 0.32 -8.67
CA SER A 80 0.53 1.59 -9.36
C SER A 80 1.54 1.36 -10.48
N GLY A 81 1.62 2.30 -11.40
CA GLY A 81 2.60 2.14 -12.45
C GLY A 81 2.95 3.44 -13.15
N HIS A 82 2.19 4.50 -12.94
CA HIS A 82 2.46 5.80 -13.54
C HIS A 82 3.20 6.71 -12.56
N ILE A 83 4.32 7.23 -13.03
CA ILE A 83 5.18 8.14 -12.25
C ILE A 83 5.59 9.38 -13.04
N SER A 84 5.31 9.39 -14.34
CA SER A 84 5.65 10.48 -15.25
C SER A 84 4.78 11.71 -15.01
N ASP A 85 5.30 12.89 -15.38
CA ASP A 85 4.56 14.15 -15.27
C ASP A 85 3.61 14.35 -16.46
N LEU A 86 4.03 13.93 -17.68
CA LEU A 86 3.25 14.10 -18.89
C LEU A 86 2.13 13.05 -18.99
N LEU A 87 0.89 13.49 -19.26
CA LEU A 87 -0.27 12.59 -19.39
C LEU A 87 -0.07 11.50 -20.45
N GLU A 88 0.55 11.83 -21.58
CA GLU A 88 0.83 10.85 -22.65
C GLU A 88 1.77 9.73 -22.19
N ASP A 89 2.73 10.02 -21.33
CA ASP A 89 3.62 9.00 -20.77
C ASP A 89 2.91 8.22 -19.66
N GLN A 90 2.08 8.89 -18.85
CA GLN A 90 1.23 8.23 -17.86
C GLN A 90 0.27 7.22 -18.52
N LYS A 91 -0.35 7.56 -19.66
CA LYS A 91 -1.21 6.65 -20.41
C LYS A 91 -0.46 5.38 -20.83
N LYS A 92 0.76 5.52 -21.36
CA LYS A 92 1.61 4.38 -21.74
C LYS A 92 1.94 3.50 -20.53
N GLU A 93 2.34 4.14 -19.42
CA GLU A 93 2.68 3.45 -18.17
C GLU A 93 1.47 2.69 -17.61
N LEU A 94 0.30 3.34 -17.54
CA LEU A 94 -0.93 2.74 -17.02
C LEU A 94 -1.40 1.57 -17.89
N CYS A 95 -1.38 1.72 -19.23
CA CYS A 95 -1.74 0.64 -20.14
C CYS A 95 -0.79 -0.57 -19.96
N ALA A 96 0.52 -0.33 -19.88
CA ALA A 96 1.49 -1.40 -19.70
C ALA A 96 1.30 -2.18 -18.38
N VAL A 97 0.96 -1.49 -17.28
CA VAL A 97 0.65 -2.17 -16.02
C VAL A 97 -0.71 -2.88 -16.07
N ALA A 98 -1.72 -2.30 -16.74
CA ALA A 98 -3.02 -2.95 -16.92
C ALA A 98 -2.92 -4.30 -17.66
N GLU A 99 -2.01 -4.42 -18.63
CA GLU A 99 -1.77 -5.65 -19.40
C GLU A 99 -1.22 -6.80 -18.53
N THR A 100 -0.68 -6.52 -17.34
CA THR A 100 -0.22 -7.56 -16.40
C THR A 100 -1.36 -8.36 -15.77
N GLY A 101 -2.60 -7.88 -15.90
CA GLY A 101 -3.78 -8.53 -15.34
C GLY A 101 -3.90 -8.39 -13.82
N VAL A 102 -3.32 -7.36 -13.21
CA VAL A 102 -3.58 -7.00 -11.80
C VAL A 102 -5.07 -6.79 -11.55
N ASP A 103 -5.53 -7.06 -10.33
CA ASP A 103 -6.95 -7.00 -9.99
C ASP A 103 -7.49 -5.57 -9.91
N ALA A 104 -6.61 -4.57 -9.68
CA ALA A 104 -6.86 -3.16 -9.98
C ALA A 104 -5.58 -2.42 -10.31
N LEU A 105 -5.71 -1.47 -11.22
CA LEU A 105 -4.69 -0.48 -11.56
C LEU A 105 -4.86 0.74 -10.67
N ILE A 106 -3.79 1.14 -9.97
CA ILE A 106 -3.84 2.22 -8.98
C ILE A 106 -3.26 3.50 -9.56
N LEU A 107 -4.07 4.55 -9.62
CA LEU A 107 -3.65 5.90 -9.99
C LEU A 107 -3.16 6.64 -8.72
N ILE A 108 -2.00 7.32 -8.83
CA ILE A 108 -1.47 8.14 -7.73
C ILE A 108 -1.97 9.58 -7.88
N THR A 109 -2.62 10.08 -6.83
CA THR A 109 -3.41 11.32 -6.89
C THR A 109 -2.61 12.57 -7.24
N ASN A 110 -1.32 12.58 -6.97
CA ASN A 110 -0.43 13.70 -7.24
C ASN A 110 0.19 13.72 -8.65
N ARG A 111 -0.31 12.87 -9.58
CA ARG A 111 0.12 12.89 -10.98
C ARG A 111 -0.95 13.39 -11.96
N MET A 112 -2.17 13.61 -11.47
CA MET A 112 -3.26 14.12 -12.29
C MET A 112 -3.38 15.66 -12.27
N ALA A 113 -2.68 16.34 -11.37
CA ALA A 113 -2.61 17.81 -11.32
C ALA A 113 -1.42 18.22 -10.48
N ASP A 114 -0.84 19.39 -10.72
CA ASP A 114 0.20 19.97 -9.87
C ASP A 114 -0.35 20.39 -8.49
N GLU A 115 0.54 20.62 -7.54
CA GLU A 115 0.17 20.88 -6.15
C GLU A 115 -0.83 22.03 -5.99
N ASP A 116 -0.65 23.10 -6.77
CA ASP A 116 -1.46 24.33 -6.73
C ASP A 116 -2.65 24.31 -7.70
N GLU A 117 -2.81 23.27 -8.52
CA GLU A 117 -3.91 23.19 -9.49
C GLU A 117 -5.22 22.77 -8.84
N SER A 118 -6.32 23.21 -9.46
CA SER A 118 -7.67 22.96 -8.95
C SER A 118 -8.10 21.48 -9.08
N ASP A 119 -9.16 21.14 -8.35
CA ASP A 119 -9.81 19.83 -8.49
C ASP A 119 -10.44 19.64 -9.89
N ASP A 120 -10.81 20.73 -10.57
CA ASP A 120 -11.36 20.64 -11.93
C ASP A 120 -10.28 20.21 -12.93
N VAL A 121 -9.06 20.71 -12.79
CA VAL A 121 -7.90 20.25 -13.58
C VAL A 121 -7.62 18.77 -13.28
N TRP A 122 -7.57 18.40 -12.01
CA TRP A 122 -7.38 17.02 -11.58
C TRP A 122 -8.42 16.06 -12.19
N ILE A 123 -9.70 16.45 -12.16
CA ILE A 123 -10.81 15.68 -12.73
C ILE A 123 -10.66 15.55 -14.25
N ALA A 124 -10.36 16.66 -14.94
CA ALA A 124 -10.20 16.64 -16.39
C ALA A 124 -9.06 15.73 -16.84
N ASN A 125 -7.90 15.83 -16.20
CA ASN A 125 -6.74 14.99 -16.47
C ASN A 125 -7.01 13.52 -16.12
N THR A 126 -7.70 13.27 -15.01
CA THR A 126 -8.10 11.91 -14.64
C THR A 126 -9.04 11.30 -15.68
N GLN A 127 -10.03 12.06 -16.16
CA GLN A 127 -10.92 11.59 -17.22
C GLN A 127 -10.15 11.22 -18.50
N GLU A 128 -9.16 12.03 -18.88
CA GLU A 128 -8.31 11.76 -20.04
C GLU A 128 -7.48 10.48 -19.90
N LEU A 129 -7.01 10.17 -18.67
CA LEU A 129 -6.35 8.89 -18.38
C LEU A 129 -7.34 7.73 -18.44
N LEU A 130 -8.56 7.89 -17.91
CA LEU A 130 -9.60 6.87 -17.94
C LEU A 130 -10.00 6.49 -19.37
N ASP A 131 -10.04 7.47 -20.27
CA ASP A 131 -10.39 7.24 -21.70
C ASP A 131 -9.36 6.36 -22.40
N ALA A 132 -8.12 6.31 -21.92
CA ALA A 132 -7.05 5.45 -22.45
C ALA A 132 -7.05 4.04 -21.83
N ILE A 133 -7.69 3.84 -20.68
CA ILE A 133 -7.67 2.56 -19.95
C ILE A 133 -8.95 1.76 -20.30
N PRO A 134 -8.83 0.46 -20.68
CA PRO A 134 -9.99 -0.36 -20.99
C PRO A 134 -11.04 -0.37 -19.87
N GLU A 135 -12.31 -0.31 -20.22
CA GLU A 135 -13.43 -0.20 -19.26
C GLU A 135 -13.53 -1.37 -18.27
N ASN A 136 -13.07 -2.55 -18.66
CA ASN A 136 -13.07 -3.75 -17.82
C ASN A 136 -11.95 -3.78 -16.78
N VAL A 137 -11.00 -2.85 -16.82
CA VAL A 137 -9.93 -2.71 -15.83
C VAL A 137 -10.49 -1.98 -14.62
N LYS A 138 -10.47 -2.63 -13.45
CA LYS A 138 -10.82 -1.98 -12.19
C LYS A 138 -9.72 -1.00 -11.78
N LEU A 139 -10.12 0.14 -11.27
CA LEU A 139 -9.20 1.19 -10.86
C LEU A 139 -9.18 1.38 -9.34
N GLY A 140 -8.11 1.95 -8.87
CA GLY A 140 -7.98 2.44 -7.51
C GLY A 140 -7.21 3.74 -7.46
N LEU A 141 -7.10 4.30 -6.26
CA LEU A 141 -6.43 5.57 -5.99
C LEU A 141 -5.45 5.41 -4.84
N TYR A 142 -4.36 6.13 -4.92
CA TYR A 142 -3.38 6.21 -3.85
C TYR A 142 -2.95 7.66 -3.65
N GLU A 143 -3.22 8.20 -2.47
CA GLU A 143 -2.71 9.50 -2.03
C GLU A 143 -1.21 9.39 -1.74
N CYS A 144 -0.41 9.23 -2.80
CA CYS A 144 1.04 9.06 -2.69
C CYS A 144 1.68 10.32 -2.11
N PRO A 145 2.48 10.23 -1.04
CA PRO A 145 3.06 11.43 -0.41
C PRO A 145 4.27 12.01 -1.16
N TYR A 146 4.81 11.32 -2.18
CA TYR A 146 5.96 11.79 -2.95
C TYR A 146 5.57 12.00 -4.43
N PRO A 147 6.03 13.08 -5.10
CA PRO A 147 6.87 14.18 -4.60
C PRO A 147 6.18 15.16 -3.66
N TYR A 148 4.86 15.26 -3.69
CA TYR A 148 4.00 16.00 -2.78
C TYR A 148 2.74 15.19 -2.49
N LYS A 149 2.07 15.48 -1.38
CA LYS A 149 0.84 14.79 -1.00
C LYS A 149 -0.37 15.55 -1.52
N ARG A 150 -1.15 14.94 -2.41
CA ARG A 150 -2.45 15.44 -2.82
C ARG A 150 -3.54 14.58 -2.22
N VAL A 151 -4.09 15.04 -1.10
CA VAL A 151 -5.21 14.39 -0.41
C VAL A 151 -6.49 14.65 -1.20
N MET A 152 -7.33 13.63 -1.33
CA MET A 152 -8.61 13.76 -2.03
C MET A 152 -9.58 14.64 -1.25
N THR A 153 -10.20 15.58 -1.94
CA THR A 153 -11.25 16.43 -1.43
C THR A 153 -12.61 15.74 -1.52
N GLU A 154 -13.65 16.33 -0.94
CA GLU A 154 -15.02 15.86 -1.11
C GLU A 154 -15.42 15.79 -2.59
N LYS A 155 -15.03 16.82 -3.38
CA LYS A 155 -15.34 16.94 -4.81
C LYS A 155 -14.69 15.81 -5.62
N THR A 156 -13.40 15.58 -5.48
CA THR A 156 -12.69 14.54 -6.22
C THR A 156 -13.11 13.14 -5.77
N THR A 157 -13.35 12.95 -4.46
CA THR A 157 -13.87 11.69 -3.92
C THR A 157 -15.24 11.35 -4.50
N LYS A 158 -16.15 12.34 -4.52
CA LYS A 158 -17.49 12.15 -5.09
C LYS A 158 -17.44 11.82 -6.59
N TRP A 159 -16.62 12.54 -7.34
CA TRP A 159 -16.47 12.28 -8.77
C TRP A 159 -15.99 10.86 -9.05
N CYS A 160 -15.01 10.37 -8.28
CA CYS A 160 -14.53 9.00 -8.40
C CYS A 160 -15.60 7.96 -8.02
N ALA A 161 -16.36 8.23 -6.95
CA ALA A 161 -17.45 7.36 -6.52
C ALA A 161 -18.55 7.26 -7.59
N ASP A 162 -18.95 8.40 -8.16
CA ASP A 162 -20.01 8.50 -9.18
C ASP A 162 -19.62 7.84 -10.51
N SER A 163 -18.32 7.79 -10.84
CA SER A 163 -17.81 7.16 -12.06
C SER A 163 -18.02 5.64 -12.09
N GLY A 164 -18.15 4.99 -10.93
CA GLY A 164 -18.28 3.53 -10.80
C GLY A 164 -17.04 2.72 -11.25
N ARG A 165 -15.92 3.40 -11.60
CA ARG A 165 -14.69 2.77 -12.11
C ARG A 165 -13.71 2.40 -11.00
N PHE A 166 -13.79 3.06 -9.83
CA PHE A 166 -12.83 2.93 -8.74
C PHE A 166 -13.36 1.99 -7.64
N TYR A 167 -12.45 1.13 -7.13
CA TYR A 167 -12.77 0.10 -6.15
C TYR A 167 -11.87 0.14 -4.91
N PHE A 168 -10.73 0.82 -4.97
CA PHE A 168 -9.72 0.88 -3.90
C PHE A 168 -9.23 2.31 -3.72
N LEU A 169 -9.25 2.83 -2.50
CA LEU A 169 -8.63 4.11 -2.13
C LEU A 169 -7.70 3.89 -0.95
N LYS A 170 -6.40 4.06 -1.16
CA LYS A 170 -5.43 4.16 -0.07
C LYS A 170 -5.37 5.59 0.41
N ASP A 171 -5.93 5.82 1.61
CA ASP A 171 -5.87 7.10 2.31
C ASP A 171 -4.54 7.26 3.05
N THR A 172 -3.91 8.40 2.87
CA THR A 172 -2.71 8.81 3.61
C THR A 172 -2.86 10.20 4.24
N SER A 173 -4.09 10.68 4.40
CA SER A 173 -4.34 12.00 4.99
C SER A 173 -3.79 12.11 6.42
N CYS A 174 -3.80 11.00 7.17
CA CYS A 174 -3.52 10.96 8.61
C CYS A 174 -4.47 11.88 9.41
N ASP A 175 -5.67 12.12 8.90
CA ASP A 175 -6.67 13.02 9.46
C ASP A 175 -8.01 12.30 9.50
N ILE A 176 -8.50 12.03 10.71
CA ILE A 176 -9.72 11.25 10.91
C ILE A 176 -10.98 11.99 10.40
N ASP A 177 -11.01 13.31 10.45
CA ASP A 177 -12.14 14.08 9.95
C ASP A 177 -12.20 14.03 8.41
N ASN A 178 -11.03 14.08 7.75
CA ASN A 178 -10.91 13.88 6.30
C ASN A 178 -11.32 12.44 5.91
N ILE A 179 -10.88 11.43 6.65
CA ILE A 179 -11.29 10.03 6.44
C ILE A 179 -12.82 9.89 6.58
N LYS A 180 -13.41 10.43 7.64
CA LYS A 180 -14.86 10.38 7.86
C LYS A 180 -15.65 11.13 6.77
N MET A 181 -15.12 12.25 6.28
CA MET A 181 -15.71 12.96 5.13
C MET A 181 -15.76 12.04 3.91
N LYS A 182 -14.62 11.42 3.56
CA LYS A 182 -14.55 10.48 2.43
C LYS A 182 -15.50 9.30 2.62
N LEU A 183 -15.54 8.68 3.79
CA LEU A 183 -16.42 7.55 4.05
C LEU A 183 -17.90 7.89 3.85
N ARG A 184 -18.35 9.09 4.26
CA ARG A 184 -19.73 9.57 3.98
C ARG A 184 -19.99 9.70 2.48
N VAL A 185 -19.02 10.25 1.73
CA VAL A 185 -19.15 10.41 0.27
C VAL A 185 -19.16 9.07 -0.46
N LEU A 186 -18.46 8.09 0.05
CA LEU A 186 -18.31 6.75 -0.53
C LEU A 186 -19.49 5.81 -0.22
N GLU A 187 -20.44 6.23 0.60
CA GLU A 187 -21.62 5.40 0.96
C GLU A 187 -22.39 4.98 -0.30
N GLY A 188 -22.64 3.66 -0.43
CA GLY A 188 -23.31 3.08 -1.61
C GLY A 188 -22.42 2.91 -2.85
N SER A 189 -21.20 3.45 -2.86
CA SER A 189 -20.23 3.31 -3.97
C SER A 189 -19.48 1.98 -3.88
N PRO A 190 -18.93 1.45 -4.99
CA PRO A 190 -17.99 0.31 -4.96
C PRO A 190 -16.61 0.67 -4.43
N LEU A 191 -16.24 1.97 -4.37
CA LEU A 191 -14.95 2.46 -3.93
C LEU A 191 -14.80 2.28 -2.41
N ARG A 192 -13.75 1.56 -1.99
CA ARG A 192 -13.47 1.18 -0.60
C ARG A 192 -12.22 1.89 -0.10
N LEU A 193 -12.30 2.50 1.09
CA LEU A 193 -11.19 3.21 1.71
C LEU A 193 -10.39 2.27 2.62
N TYR A 194 -9.07 2.27 2.44
CA TYR A 194 -8.07 1.59 3.26
C TYR A 194 -7.14 2.63 3.87
N ASN A 195 -7.10 2.67 5.19
CA ASN A 195 -6.27 3.64 5.92
C ASN A 195 -4.80 3.20 5.91
N ALA A 196 -3.87 4.11 5.67
CA ALA A 196 -2.44 3.86 5.75
C ALA A 196 -1.83 4.25 7.10
N ASN A 197 -2.54 5.04 7.91
CA ASN A 197 -2.05 5.56 9.18
C ASN A 197 -2.56 4.73 10.36
N THR A 198 -1.65 4.28 11.22
CA THR A 198 -2.00 3.44 12.37
C THR A 198 -2.74 4.20 13.46
N ALA A 199 -2.35 5.46 13.74
CA ALA A 199 -2.92 6.24 14.83
C ALA A 199 -4.39 6.63 14.64
N THR A 200 -4.92 6.49 13.43
CA THR A 200 -6.32 6.74 13.09
C THR A 200 -7.04 5.47 12.64
N LEU A 201 -6.38 4.30 12.78
CA LEU A 201 -6.88 3.07 12.16
C LEU A 201 -8.16 2.58 12.84
N LEU A 202 -8.16 2.42 14.16
CA LEU A 202 -9.30 1.89 14.90
C LEU A 202 -10.54 2.76 14.67
N GLU A 203 -10.42 4.07 14.87
CA GLU A 203 -11.52 5.01 14.67
C GLU A 203 -12.02 5.03 13.20
N SER A 204 -11.11 4.88 12.23
CA SER A 204 -11.48 4.79 10.83
C SER A 204 -12.24 3.49 10.49
N LEU A 205 -11.85 2.37 11.09
CA LEU A 205 -12.54 1.08 10.94
C LEU A 205 -13.94 1.14 11.56
N GLU A 206 -14.09 1.74 12.74
CA GLU A 206 -15.38 1.99 13.39
C GLU A 206 -16.28 2.90 12.54
N ALA A 207 -15.70 3.87 11.86
CA ALA A 207 -16.39 4.76 10.93
C ALA A 207 -16.72 4.10 9.57
N GLY A 208 -16.24 2.88 9.29
CA GLY A 208 -16.58 2.12 8.09
C GLY A 208 -15.47 1.97 7.06
N ALA A 209 -14.21 2.29 7.40
CA ALA A 209 -13.06 1.97 6.55
C ALA A 209 -12.93 0.45 6.36
N TYR A 210 -12.43 0.04 5.20
CA TYR A 210 -12.38 -1.36 4.80
C TYR A 210 -11.13 -2.10 5.27
N GLY A 211 -10.12 -1.40 5.73
CA GLY A 211 -8.91 -2.05 6.21
C GLY A 211 -7.70 -1.13 6.31
N TYR A 212 -6.54 -1.75 6.38
CA TYR A 212 -5.24 -1.10 6.51
C TYR A 212 -4.35 -1.37 5.30
N SER A 213 -3.74 -0.31 4.75
CA SER A 213 -2.74 -0.42 3.69
C SER A 213 -1.53 0.48 3.99
N GLY A 214 -0.78 0.13 5.03
CA GLY A 214 0.34 0.92 5.54
C GLY A 214 1.66 0.15 5.58
N VAL A 215 2.73 0.89 5.90
CA VAL A 215 4.12 0.42 5.90
C VAL A 215 4.34 -0.72 6.88
N MET A 216 3.75 -0.65 8.07
CA MET A 216 4.01 -1.63 9.12
C MET A 216 3.47 -3.03 8.84
N ALA A 217 2.59 -3.19 7.84
CA ALA A 217 2.21 -4.50 7.32
C ALA A 217 3.38 -5.26 6.65
N ASN A 218 4.53 -4.61 6.44
CA ASN A 218 5.78 -5.24 6.01
C ASN A 218 6.58 -5.87 7.16
N MET A 219 6.16 -5.69 8.40
CA MET A 219 6.89 -6.19 9.57
C MET A 219 6.02 -7.11 10.44
N HIS A 220 4.79 -6.68 10.79
CA HIS A 220 3.89 -7.47 11.65
C HIS A 220 2.42 -7.42 11.17
N PRO A 221 2.12 -7.87 9.94
CA PRO A 221 0.76 -7.83 9.38
C PRO A 221 -0.26 -8.59 10.23
N GLN A 222 0.16 -9.64 10.93
CA GLN A 222 -0.68 -10.46 11.79
C GLN A 222 -1.31 -9.68 12.94
N LEU A 223 -0.64 -8.68 13.52
CA LEU A 223 -1.23 -7.85 14.58
C LEU A 223 -2.27 -6.88 14.03
N TYR A 224 -2.08 -6.35 12.83
CA TYR A 224 -3.12 -5.60 12.12
C TYR A 224 -4.31 -6.50 11.77
N ARG A 225 -4.06 -7.77 11.41
CA ARG A 225 -5.10 -8.77 11.20
C ARG A 225 -5.92 -8.97 12.47
N VAL A 226 -5.27 -9.18 13.61
CA VAL A 226 -5.93 -9.31 14.90
C VAL A 226 -6.80 -8.08 15.23
N LEU A 227 -6.26 -6.86 15.05
CA LEU A 227 -7.01 -5.63 15.26
C LEU A 227 -8.25 -5.59 14.35
N TYR A 228 -8.08 -5.84 13.06
CA TYR A 228 -9.15 -5.84 12.06
C TYR A 228 -10.25 -6.88 12.37
N ASP A 229 -9.89 -8.08 12.80
CA ASP A 229 -10.86 -9.14 13.09
C ASP A 229 -11.66 -8.89 14.38
N GLN A 230 -11.06 -8.19 15.33
CA GLN A 230 -11.61 -8.09 16.69
C GLN A 230 -12.16 -6.71 17.05
N PHE A 231 -11.95 -5.65 16.26
CA PHE A 231 -12.33 -4.28 16.63
C PHE A 231 -13.83 -4.09 16.93
N LYS A 232 -14.71 -4.93 16.37
CA LYS A 232 -16.15 -4.90 16.66
C LYS A 232 -16.55 -5.74 17.89
N ILE A 233 -15.62 -6.52 18.43
CA ILE A 233 -15.90 -7.55 19.44
C ILE A 233 -15.24 -7.21 20.77
N LYS A 234 -14.05 -6.63 20.71
CA LYS A 234 -13.22 -6.29 21.88
C LYS A 234 -12.69 -4.87 21.78
N ASP A 235 -12.37 -4.28 22.91
CA ASP A 235 -11.57 -3.06 22.97
C ASP A 235 -10.15 -3.35 22.47
N MET A 236 -9.78 -2.72 21.39
CA MET A 236 -8.47 -2.87 20.74
C MET A 236 -7.55 -1.66 20.94
N THR A 237 -7.93 -0.71 21.79
CA THR A 237 -7.19 0.55 22.01
C THR A 237 -5.72 0.28 22.37
N VAL A 238 -5.44 -0.63 23.31
CA VAL A 238 -4.06 -0.93 23.72
C VAL A 238 -3.23 -1.55 22.58
N LEU A 239 -3.87 -2.32 21.70
CA LEU A 239 -3.18 -2.84 20.51
C LEU A 239 -2.89 -1.73 19.51
N GLU A 240 -3.84 -0.84 19.26
CA GLU A 240 -3.62 0.31 18.36
C GLU A 240 -2.53 1.23 18.89
N GLU A 241 -2.53 1.55 20.20
CA GLU A 241 -1.47 2.34 20.84
C GLU A 241 -0.08 1.70 20.63
N PHE A 242 0.02 0.39 20.83
CA PHE A 242 1.26 -0.34 20.57
C PHE A 242 1.67 -0.26 19.09
N LEU A 243 0.76 -0.55 18.18
CA LEU A 243 1.01 -0.48 16.75
C LEU A 243 1.40 0.93 16.29
N THR A 244 0.77 1.96 16.86
CA THR A 244 1.08 3.37 16.59
C THR A 244 2.50 3.71 17.03
N MET A 245 2.92 3.26 18.21
CA MET A 245 4.31 3.45 18.66
C MET A 245 5.31 2.70 17.79
N CYS A 246 4.96 1.50 17.33
CA CYS A 246 5.79 0.75 16.37
C CYS A 246 5.92 1.47 15.02
N ALA A 247 4.90 2.20 14.57
CA ALA A 247 4.95 2.92 13.29
C ALA A 247 6.00 4.04 13.27
N LEU A 248 6.50 4.50 14.43
CA LEU A 248 7.63 5.44 14.49
C LEU A 248 8.91 4.87 13.86
N LEU A 249 9.04 3.53 13.81
CA LEU A 249 10.16 2.84 13.17
C LEU A 249 10.22 3.08 11.65
N GLU A 250 9.12 3.52 11.02
CA GLU A 250 9.12 3.95 9.61
C GLU A 250 10.12 5.09 9.35
N ASN A 251 10.46 5.87 10.38
CA ASN A 251 11.44 6.96 10.29
C ASN A 251 12.90 6.47 10.43
N HIS A 252 13.13 5.20 10.81
CA HIS A 252 14.45 4.66 11.13
C HIS A 252 15.02 3.86 9.94
N CYS A 253 15.48 4.59 8.90
CA CYS A 253 16.14 4.01 7.72
C CYS A 253 15.23 3.07 6.87
N TYR A 254 13.91 3.34 6.79
CA TYR A 254 13.03 2.58 5.89
C TYR A 254 13.37 2.86 4.41
N PRO A 255 13.39 1.85 3.53
CA PRO A 255 12.93 0.46 3.70
C PRO A 255 14.02 -0.54 4.15
N VAL A 256 15.25 -0.09 4.43
CA VAL A 256 16.36 -0.97 4.84
C VAL A 256 16.05 -1.71 6.15
N ASN A 257 15.47 -1.02 7.14
CA ASN A 257 15.10 -1.61 8.42
C ASN A 257 14.04 -2.71 8.25
N ALA A 258 13.07 -2.54 7.38
CA ALA A 258 12.06 -3.56 7.09
C ALA A 258 12.68 -4.79 6.42
N LYS A 259 13.57 -4.60 5.44
CA LYS A 259 14.32 -5.70 4.83
C LYS A 259 15.21 -6.42 5.87
N TYR A 260 15.86 -5.67 6.77
CA TYR A 260 16.63 -6.26 7.85
C TYR A 260 15.75 -7.06 8.82
N TYR A 261 14.57 -6.55 9.17
CA TYR A 261 13.60 -7.28 9.98
C TYR A 261 13.19 -8.61 9.32
N LEU A 262 12.79 -8.56 8.06
CA LEU A 262 12.40 -9.76 7.30
C LEU A 262 13.55 -10.78 7.19
N GLN A 263 14.78 -10.31 6.95
CA GLN A 263 15.96 -11.17 6.87
C GLN A 263 16.29 -11.83 8.19
N THR A 264 16.31 -11.06 9.30
CA THR A 264 16.88 -11.52 10.57
C THR A 264 15.85 -12.02 11.57
N GLN A 265 14.60 -11.57 11.47
CA GLN A 265 13.55 -11.94 12.41
C GLN A 265 12.53 -12.91 11.79
N GLU A 266 12.39 -12.88 10.46
CA GLU A 266 11.47 -13.75 9.72
C GLU A 266 12.20 -14.79 8.86
N ASN A 267 13.53 -14.73 8.80
CA ASN A 267 14.42 -15.66 8.08
C ASN A 267 14.16 -15.71 6.56
N LEU A 268 13.71 -14.60 5.95
CA LEU A 268 13.59 -14.52 4.50
C LEU A 268 14.96 -14.31 3.87
N ASN A 269 15.19 -14.90 2.71
CA ASN A 269 16.40 -14.69 1.92
C ASN A 269 16.30 -13.35 1.12
N ILE A 270 16.23 -12.22 1.82
CA ILE A 270 16.09 -10.89 1.24
C ILE A 270 17.35 -10.05 1.49
N GLY A 271 17.90 -9.43 0.43
CA GLY A 271 19.03 -8.50 0.55
C GLY A 271 18.63 -7.15 1.15
N LEU A 272 19.60 -6.45 1.76
CA LEU A 272 19.38 -5.12 2.35
C LEU A 272 19.51 -3.98 1.34
N HIS A 273 19.85 -4.28 0.09
CA HIS A 273 20.02 -3.26 -0.93
C HIS A 273 18.71 -2.51 -1.21
N THR A 274 18.78 -1.20 -1.32
CA THR A 274 17.68 -0.31 -1.74
C THR A 274 18.23 0.78 -2.66
N ARG A 275 17.38 1.35 -3.51
CA ARG A 275 17.72 2.44 -4.43
C ARG A 275 17.42 3.83 -3.84
N VAL A 276 16.82 3.88 -2.64
CA VAL A 276 16.40 5.13 -1.99
C VAL A 276 17.14 5.42 -0.69
N LYS A 277 17.81 4.43 -0.09
CA LYS A 277 18.59 4.57 1.14
C LYS A 277 19.86 3.71 1.07
N ASP A 278 20.95 4.18 1.65
CA ASP A 278 22.15 3.34 1.82
C ASP A 278 21.92 2.36 2.98
N LYS A 279 22.21 1.07 2.74
CA LYS A 279 22.14 0.04 3.78
C LYS A 279 23.08 0.30 4.96
N ASN A 280 24.14 1.09 4.75
CA ASN A 280 25.08 1.49 5.80
C ASN A 280 24.49 2.53 6.76
N ASP A 281 23.40 3.21 6.39
CA ASP A 281 22.69 4.13 7.28
C ASP A 281 21.88 3.39 8.35
N LEU A 282 21.73 2.06 8.23
CA LEU A 282 21.08 1.23 9.26
C LEU A 282 22.03 1.03 10.45
N LEU A 283 21.98 1.94 11.39
CA LEU A 283 22.83 1.97 12.56
C LEU A 283 22.57 0.77 13.50
N SER A 284 23.54 0.46 14.36
CA SER A 284 23.46 -0.71 15.25
C SER A 284 22.24 -0.67 16.20
N PHE A 285 21.86 0.52 16.69
CA PHE A 285 20.70 0.67 17.55
C PHE A 285 19.37 0.48 16.78
N PHE A 286 19.27 0.90 15.51
CA PHE A 286 18.11 0.56 14.66
C PHE A 286 17.98 -0.95 14.44
N LYS A 287 19.10 -1.67 14.31
CA LYS A 287 19.09 -3.15 14.23
C LYS A 287 18.57 -3.78 15.53
N SER A 288 18.94 -3.20 16.68
CA SER A 288 18.44 -3.67 17.98
C SER A 288 16.93 -3.45 18.12
N GLU A 289 16.40 -2.34 17.60
CA GLU A 289 14.95 -2.04 17.59
C GLU A 289 14.16 -3.10 16.82
N MET A 290 14.71 -3.66 15.74
CA MET A 290 14.03 -4.73 14.98
C MET A 290 13.87 -6.01 15.80
N GLY A 291 14.87 -6.36 16.64
CA GLY A 291 14.76 -7.48 17.58
C GLY A 291 13.72 -7.21 18.69
N MET A 292 13.70 -5.95 19.20
CA MET A 292 12.70 -5.55 20.20
C MET A 292 11.28 -5.56 19.60
N LEU A 293 11.13 -5.10 18.36
CA LEU A 293 9.86 -5.16 17.64
C LEU A 293 9.35 -6.60 17.55
N LYS A 294 10.20 -7.54 17.10
CA LYS A 294 9.81 -8.97 17.04
C LYS A 294 9.39 -9.52 18.37
N HIS A 295 10.17 -9.24 19.43
CA HIS A 295 9.85 -9.70 20.78
C HIS A 295 8.49 -9.17 21.25
N LEU A 296 8.24 -7.87 21.12
CA LEU A 296 6.98 -7.26 21.50
C LEU A 296 5.81 -7.75 20.63
N THR A 297 6.02 -7.91 19.32
CA THR A 297 5.03 -8.50 18.42
C THR A 297 4.58 -9.87 18.94
N THR A 298 5.52 -10.75 19.27
CA THR A 298 5.21 -12.08 19.82
C THR A 298 4.45 -12.02 21.15
N LEU A 299 4.79 -11.08 22.04
CA LEU A 299 4.05 -10.89 23.30
C LEU A 299 2.59 -10.44 23.04
N PHE A 300 2.38 -9.52 22.11
CA PHE A 300 1.04 -9.07 21.77
C PHE A 300 0.23 -10.14 21.04
N GLU A 301 0.84 -10.94 20.16
CA GLU A 301 0.18 -12.12 19.59
C GLU A 301 -0.32 -13.07 20.67
N GLY A 302 0.54 -13.40 21.66
CA GLY A 302 0.15 -14.26 22.78
C GLY A 302 -0.95 -13.67 23.67
N LYS A 303 -1.13 -12.34 23.68
CA LYS A 303 -2.19 -11.67 24.45
C LYS A 303 -3.57 -11.74 23.77
N TYR A 304 -3.60 -11.77 22.44
CA TYR A 304 -4.84 -11.66 21.68
C TYR A 304 -5.27 -12.96 20.96
N ASN A 305 -4.39 -13.98 20.92
CA ASN A 305 -4.71 -15.35 20.53
C ASN A 305 -5.22 -16.13 21.75
#